data_3faabf875724be0b097d19339d0fdd2c
#
_entry.id   3faabf875724be0b097d19339d0fdd2c
#
_cell.length_a   1.000
_cell.length_b   1.000
_cell.length_c   1.000
_cell.angle_alpha   90.00
_cell.angle_beta   90.00
_cell.angle_gamma   90.00
#
_symmetry.space_group_name_H-M   'P 1'
#
loop_
_entity.id
_entity.type
_entity.pdbx_description
1 polymer ?
#
loop_
_entity_poly.entity_id
_entity_poly.type
_entity_poly.pdbx_seq_one_letter_code
_entity_poly.pdbx_strand_id
1 'polypeptide(L)'
;MMLGPMLQALLEDRFQLKVHRENKEMLAYALVVAKGGPKLKPTEPGSCTPVDDTQGPRPPLLPGQPPRCGSASAGRDGLLKAYGLSMANLCRILTTQLRRRVVDKTNITGVFDVQIDMHFDKPTDDGDLPTRDPAASFQDDLQKLGLRLEPFKDATGFIAIDHIERPSEN
;
A
#
# COMPACT_ATOMS: atom_id res chain seq x y z
N MET A 1 -7.65 20.42 3.80
CA MET A 1 -7.05 19.61 4.89
C MET A 1 -6.53 20.50 5.99
N MET A 2 -7.41 20.88 6.92
CA MET A 2 -7.05 21.77 8.05
C MET A 2 -6.76 21.01 9.36
N LEU A 3 -6.96 19.67 9.39
CA LEU A 3 -6.80 18.89 10.62
C LEU A 3 -5.33 18.75 11.10
N GLY A 4 -4.36 18.76 10.20
CA GLY A 4 -2.95 18.55 10.58
C GLY A 4 -2.38 19.66 11.47
N PRO A 5 -2.40 20.93 11.06
CA PRO A 5 -1.85 22.04 11.86
C PRO A 5 -2.61 22.26 13.17
N MET A 6 -3.94 22.13 13.16
CA MET A 6 -4.76 22.29 14.37
C MET A 6 -4.50 21.15 15.36
N LEU A 7 -4.39 19.92 14.89
CA LEU A 7 -4.06 18.77 15.73
C LEU A 7 -2.66 18.91 16.33
N GLN A 8 -1.69 19.35 15.52
CA GLN A 8 -0.34 19.58 16.00
C GLN A 8 -0.32 20.66 17.10
N ALA A 9 -0.95 21.82 16.87
CA ALA A 9 -1.05 22.88 17.86
C ALA A 9 -1.73 22.41 19.17
N LEU A 10 -2.78 21.60 19.05
CA LEU A 10 -3.45 21.02 20.23
C LEU A 10 -2.51 20.07 21.01
N LEU A 11 -1.74 19.24 20.31
CA LEU A 11 -0.79 18.32 20.95
C LEU A 11 0.38 19.07 21.59
N GLU A 12 0.89 20.12 20.95
CA GLU A 12 1.92 20.99 21.51
C GLU A 12 1.44 21.69 22.78
N ASP A 13 0.20 22.22 22.77
CA ASP A 13 -0.39 22.92 23.93
C ASP A 13 -0.70 21.96 25.10
N ARG A 14 -1.41 20.85 24.82
CA ARG A 14 -1.93 19.96 25.86
C ARG A 14 -0.92 18.96 26.41
N PHE A 15 0.02 18.54 25.60
CA PHE A 15 0.98 17.49 25.92
C PHE A 15 2.43 17.98 25.90
N GLN A 16 2.65 19.29 25.68
CA GLN A 16 3.99 19.88 25.50
C GLN A 16 4.82 19.12 24.46
N LEU A 17 4.13 18.63 23.41
CA LEU A 17 4.74 17.80 22.39
C LEU A 17 5.79 18.60 21.62
N LYS A 18 7.04 18.09 21.60
CA LYS A 18 8.11 18.59 20.74
C LYS A 18 8.54 17.50 19.80
N VAL A 19 8.56 17.84 18.51
CA VAL A 19 8.93 16.88 17.46
C VAL A 19 9.89 17.53 16.47
N HIS A 20 10.78 16.73 15.91
CA HIS A 20 11.54 17.12 14.73
C HIS A 20 11.42 16.07 13.62
N ARG A 21 11.79 16.48 12.41
CA ARG A 21 11.84 15.56 11.27
C ARG A 21 13.26 15.11 11.04
N GLU A 22 13.44 13.81 10.92
CA GLU A 22 14.70 13.19 10.56
C GLU A 22 14.54 12.23 9.39
N ASN A 23 15.59 12.04 8.60
CA ASN A 23 15.63 11.04 7.55
C ASN A 23 16.49 9.87 8.00
N LYS A 24 15.92 8.66 7.95
CA LYS A 24 16.67 7.42 8.23
C LYS A 24 16.65 6.53 7.00
N GLU A 25 17.78 5.91 6.70
CA GLU A 25 17.82 4.83 5.73
C GLU A 25 17.08 3.60 6.29
N MET A 26 16.06 3.16 5.56
CA MET A 26 15.33 1.95 5.90
C MET A 26 15.31 0.98 4.74
N LEU A 27 15.21 -0.30 5.08
CA LEU A 27 14.99 -1.34 4.10
C LEU A 27 13.61 -1.16 3.48
N ALA A 28 13.57 -1.04 2.18
CA ALA A 28 12.40 -0.91 1.34
C ALA A 28 12.48 -1.91 0.17
N TYR A 29 11.44 -1.96 -0.64
CA TYR A 29 11.43 -2.71 -1.89
C TYR A 29 11.22 -1.78 -3.08
N ALA A 30 11.96 -2.01 -4.15
CA ALA A 30 11.67 -1.45 -5.45
C ALA A 30 10.82 -2.44 -6.25
N LEU A 31 9.68 -2.01 -6.75
CA LEU A 31 8.94 -2.77 -7.77
C LEU A 31 9.58 -2.44 -9.12
N VAL A 32 10.11 -3.45 -9.79
CA VAL A 32 10.79 -3.32 -11.07
C VAL A 32 10.24 -4.31 -12.09
N VAL A 33 10.51 -4.06 -13.37
CA VAL A 33 10.16 -5.00 -14.45
C VAL A 33 11.11 -6.21 -14.39
N ALA A 34 10.54 -7.42 -14.42
CA ALA A 34 11.29 -8.66 -14.45
C ALA A 34 11.93 -8.92 -15.83
N LYS A 35 12.90 -9.83 -15.90
CA LYS A 35 13.45 -10.30 -17.17
C LYS A 35 12.34 -10.90 -18.03
N GLY A 36 12.15 -10.37 -19.22
CA GLY A 36 11.07 -10.80 -20.12
C GLY A 36 9.95 -9.75 -20.30
N GLY A 37 10.05 -8.63 -19.60
CA GLY A 37 9.12 -7.50 -19.76
C GLY A 37 7.81 -7.65 -18.97
N PRO A 38 7.00 -6.58 -18.93
CA PRO A 38 5.72 -6.61 -18.23
C PRO A 38 4.70 -7.50 -18.98
N LYS A 39 3.92 -8.26 -18.21
CA LYS A 39 2.82 -9.11 -18.69
C LYS A 39 1.48 -8.69 -18.11
N LEU A 40 1.32 -7.37 -17.97
CA LEU A 40 0.13 -6.78 -17.38
C LEU A 40 -0.99 -6.72 -18.41
N LYS A 41 -2.22 -7.04 -18.00
CA LYS A 41 -3.42 -6.89 -18.83
C LYS A 41 -3.95 -5.46 -18.67
N PRO A 42 -3.94 -4.62 -19.72
CA PRO A 42 -4.57 -3.32 -19.65
C PRO A 42 -6.05 -3.45 -19.29
N THR A 43 -6.55 -2.54 -18.48
CA THR A 43 -7.97 -2.50 -18.12
C THR A 43 -8.84 -2.21 -19.34
N GLU A 44 -9.82 -3.06 -19.58
CA GLU A 44 -10.76 -2.88 -20.67
C GLU A 44 -11.75 -1.75 -20.33
N PRO A 45 -12.14 -0.91 -21.31
CA PRO A 45 -13.17 0.10 -21.11
C PRO A 45 -14.46 -0.53 -20.58
N GLY A 46 -14.99 0.00 -19.47
CA GLY A 46 -16.22 -0.51 -18.84
C GLY A 46 -16.04 -1.69 -17.89
N SER A 47 -14.84 -2.27 -17.73
CA SER A 47 -14.58 -3.35 -16.76
C SER A 47 -14.61 -2.86 -15.32
N CYS A 48 -14.46 -1.57 -15.09
CA CYS A 48 -14.61 -0.95 -13.79
C CYS A 48 -15.31 0.42 -13.88
N THR A 49 -15.92 0.86 -12.79
CA THR A 49 -16.58 2.17 -12.68
C THR A 49 -15.53 3.24 -12.36
N PRO A 50 -15.35 4.28 -13.17
CA PRO A 50 -14.45 5.37 -12.87
C PRO A 50 -14.78 6.03 -11.54
N VAL A 51 -13.75 6.46 -10.79
CA VAL A 51 -13.91 7.15 -9.52
C VAL A 51 -13.53 8.60 -9.71
N ASP A 52 -14.44 9.49 -9.34
CA ASP A 52 -14.19 10.92 -9.23
C ASP A 52 -14.00 11.28 -7.76
N ASP A 53 -12.75 11.50 -7.37
CA ASP A 53 -12.40 11.83 -5.98
C ASP A 53 -12.75 13.28 -5.60
N THR A 54 -13.28 14.08 -6.54
CA THR A 54 -13.69 15.47 -6.28
C THR A 54 -15.11 15.58 -5.74
N GLN A 55 -15.92 14.53 -5.85
CA GLN A 55 -17.36 14.55 -5.53
C GLN A 55 -17.72 14.18 -4.07
N GLY A 56 -16.76 14.13 -3.15
CA GLY A 56 -17.04 13.85 -1.73
C GLY A 56 -17.22 12.36 -1.40
N PRO A 57 -18.01 12.00 -0.38
CA PRO A 57 -18.19 10.61 0.03
C PRO A 57 -18.73 9.74 -1.10
N ARG A 58 -18.07 8.61 -1.35
CA ARG A 58 -18.43 7.70 -2.45
C ARG A 58 -19.73 6.96 -2.13
N PRO A 59 -20.76 7.04 -2.99
CA PRO A 59 -21.99 6.28 -2.79
C PRO A 59 -21.72 4.76 -2.85
N PRO A 60 -22.45 3.89 -2.16
CA PRO A 60 -22.28 2.45 -2.27
C PRO A 60 -22.51 1.99 -3.72
N LEU A 61 -21.80 0.94 -4.14
CA LEU A 61 -22.06 0.29 -5.43
C LEU A 61 -23.40 -0.44 -5.37
N LEU A 62 -24.18 -0.31 -6.43
CA LEU A 62 -25.41 -1.08 -6.56
C LEU A 62 -25.09 -2.53 -6.96
N PRO A 63 -25.94 -3.49 -6.59
CA PRO A 63 -25.78 -4.88 -7.03
C PRO A 63 -25.67 -4.97 -8.55
N GLY A 64 -24.68 -5.70 -9.04
CA GLY A 64 -24.44 -5.90 -10.47
C GLY A 64 -23.60 -4.80 -11.13
N GLN A 65 -23.23 -3.73 -10.46
CA GLN A 65 -22.30 -2.75 -11.00
C GLN A 65 -20.85 -3.28 -11.01
N PRO A 66 -20.04 -2.92 -12.04
CA PRO A 66 -18.62 -3.23 -12.03
C PRO A 66 -17.91 -2.62 -10.82
N PRO A 67 -16.83 -3.24 -10.32
CA PRO A 67 -16.03 -2.69 -9.24
C PRO A 67 -15.49 -1.30 -9.61
N ARG A 68 -15.12 -0.51 -8.61
CA ARG A 68 -14.51 0.80 -8.87
C ARG A 68 -13.10 0.65 -9.43
N CYS A 69 -12.76 1.48 -10.40
CA CYS A 69 -11.38 1.55 -10.90
C CYS A 69 -10.43 1.95 -9.76
N GLY A 70 -9.26 1.33 -9.72
CA GLY A 70 -8.29 1.53 -8.63
C GLY A 70 -8.67 0.82 -7.32
N SER A 71 -9.80 0.08 -7.28
CA SER A 71 -10.15 -0.73 -6.12
C SER A 71 -9.50 -2.11 -6.19
N ALA A 72 -9.21 -2.65 -5.01
CA ALA A 72 -8.76 -4.02 -4.85
C ALA A 72 -9.63 -4.71 -3.79
N SER A 73 -9.99 -5.96 -4.05
CA SER A 73 -10.73 -6.80 -3.11
C SER A 73 -10.03 -8.13 -2.94
N ALA A 74 -9.88 -8.58 -1.70
CA ALA A 74 -9.40 -9.92 -1.41
C ALA A 74 -10.61 -10.83 -1.16
N GLY A 75 -10.67 -11.93 -1.90
CA GLY A 75 -11.64 -12.99 -1.67
C GLY A 75 -11.30 -13.81 -0.42
N ARG A 76 -12.26 -14.64 0.03
CA ARG A 76 -12.01 -15.61 1.12
C ARG A 76 -10.99 -16.69 0.73
N ASP A 77 -10.76 -16.84 -0.55
CA ASP A 77 -9.77 -17.70 -1.18
C ASP A 77 -8.33 -17.15 -1.12
N GLY A 78 -8.14 -15.95 -0.55
CA GLY A 78 -6.85 -15.27 -0.52
C GLY A 78 -6.50 -14.54 -1.82
N LEU A 79 -7.36 -14.62 -2.83
CA LEU A 79 -7.09 -14.01 -4.13
C LEU A 79 -7.41 -12.52 -4.12
N LEU A 80 -6.40 -11.68 -4.30
CA LEU A 80 -6.55 -10.25 -4.52
C LEU A 80 -6.89 -10.00 -5.99
N LYS A 81 -8.06 -9.42 -6.24
CA LYS A 81 -8.46 -8.94 -7.57
C LYS A 81 -8.52 -7.42 -7.54
N ALA A 82 -7.86 -6.79 -8.47
CA ALA A 82 -7.85 -5.34 -8.63
C ALA A 82 -8.13 -4.97 -10.09
N TYR A 83 -8.95 -3.95 -10.26
CA TYR A 83 -9.39 -3.48 -11.57
C TYR A 83 -8.98 -2.03 -11.75
N GLY A 84 -8.43 -1.70 -12.91
CA GLY A 84 -8.00 -0.34 -13.20
C GLY A 84 -6.90 0.16 -12.25
N LEU A 85 -5.97 -0.69 -11.86
CA LEU A 85 -4.94 -0.40 -10.87
C LEU A 85 -3.72 0.23 -11.53
N SER A 86 -3.29 1.41 -11.07
CA SER A 86 -2.00 1.98 -11.45
C SER A 86 -0.85 1.31 -10.69
N MET A 87 0.39 1.43 -11.21
CA MET A 87 1.57 0.91 -10.51
C MET A 87 1.77 1.56 -9.14
N ALA A 88 1.47 2.84 -9.01
CA ALA A 88 1.53 3.53 -7.71
C ALA A 88 0.54 2.92 -6.70
N ASN A 89 -0.68 2.58 -7.13
CA ASN A 89 -1.66 1.92 -6.26
C ASN A 89 -1.26 0.49 -5.93
N LEU A 90 -0.67 -0.25 -6.87
CA LEU A 90 -0.11 -1.58 -6.60
C LEU A 90 0.99 -1.50 -5.54
N CYS A 91 1.94 -0.55 -5.66
CA CYS A 91 2.98 -0.33 -4.66
C CYS A 91 2.40 0.00 -3.27
N ARG A 92 1.30 0.77 -3.22
CA ARG A 92 0.61 1.08 -1.95
C ARG A 92 0.01 -0.16 -1.31
N ILE A 93 -0.63 -1.02 -2.11
CA ILE A 93 -1.17 -2.31 -1.62
C ILE A 93 -0.04 -3.18 -1.09
N LEU A 94 1.02 -3.38 -1.88
CA LEU A 94 2.18 -4.16 -1.48
C LEU A 94 2.86 -3.59 -0.21
N THR A 95 2.95 -2.26 -0.08
CA THR A 95 3.47 -1.60 1.13
C THR A 95 2.67 -2.01 2.37
N THR A 96 1.34 -2.04 2.27
CA THR A 96 0.47 -2.42 3.38
C THR A 96 0.65 -3.89 3.74
N GLN A 97 0.76 -4.77 2.76
CA GLN A 97 0.89 -6.21 2.95
C GLN A 97 2.27 -6.61 3.50
N LEU A 98 3.31 -6.04 2.93
CA LEU A 98 4.69 -6.31 3.33
C LEU A 98 5.13 -5.57 4.60
N ARG A 99 4.31 -4.61 5.06
CA ARG A 99 4.67 -3.67 6.15
C ARG A 99 6.03 -3.00 5.93
N ARG A 100 6.42 -2.86 4.68
CA ARG A 100 7.64 -2.20 4.22
C ARG A 100 7.32 -1.38 2.99
N ARG A 101 7.93 -0.21 2.90
CA ARG A 101 7.73 0.69 1.77
C ARG A 101 8.08 -0.02 0.46
N VAL A 102 7.18 0.08 -0.51
CA VAL A 102 7.40 -0.35 -1.89
C VAL A 102 7.36 0.87 -2.79
N VAL A 103 8.40 1.07 -3.57
CA VAL A 103 8.55 2.21 -4.48
C VAL A 103 8.47 1.72 -5.91
N ASP A 104 7.67 2.40 -6.73
CA ASP A 104 7.57 2.13 -8.16
C ASP A 104 8.85 2.58 -8.89
N LYS A 105 9.53 1.63 -9.50
CA LYS A 105 10.66 1.83 -10.42
C LYS A 105 10.44 1.11 -11.74
N THR A 106 9.18 0.82 -12.09
CA THR A 106 8.83 0.10 -13.30
C THR A 106 8.84 1.00 -14.54
N ASN A 107 8.62 2.30 -14.38
CA ASN A 107 8.34 3.26 -15.47
C ASN A 107 7.12 2.87 -16.34
N ILE A 108 6.22 2.03 -15.82
CA ILE A 108 5.01 1.63 -16.51
C ILE A 108 3.90 2.64 -16.22
N THR A 109 3.29 3.16 -17.25
CA THR A 109 2.14 4.06 -17.18
C THR A 109 0.85 3.34 -17.59
N GLY A 110 -0.30 3.86 -17.12
CA GLY A 110 -1.60 3.28 -17.42
C GLY A 110 -2.22 2.54 -16.21
N VAL A 111 -3.32 1.86 -16.50
CA VAL A 111 -4.08 1.10 -15.51
C VAL A 111 -4.31 -0.32 -15.98
N PHE A 112 -4.24 -1.27 -15.06
CA PHE A 112 -4.19 -2.69 -15.35
C PHE A 112 -5.13 -3.47 -14.45
N ASP A 113 -5.64 -4.58 -14.96
CA ASP A 113 -6.32 -5.56 -14.14
C ASP A 113 -5.28 -6.53 -13.58
N VAL A 114 -5.26 -6.66 -12.27
CA VAL A 114 -4.23 -7.43 -11.56
C VAL A 114 -4.89 -8.47 -10.67
N GLN A 115 -4.35 -9.68 -10.72
CA GLN A 115 -4.75 -10.76 -9.84
C GLN A 115 -3.50 -11.34 -9.17
N ILE A 116 -3.49 -11.30 -7.84
CA ILE A 116 -2.37 -11.78 -7.01
C ILE A 116 -2.93 -12.73 -5.97
N ASP A 117 -2.34 -13.90 -5.84
CA ASP A 117 -2.64 -14.82 -4.76
C ASP A 117 -1.91 -14.34 -3.50
N MET A 118 -2.71 -13.86 -2.55
CA MET A 118 -2.20 -13.42 -1.26
C MET A 118 -2.10 -14.64 -0.36
N HIS A 119 -1.06 -15.43 -0.54
CA HIS A 119 -0.74 -16.53 0.37
C HIS A 119 -0.43 -15.92 1.75
N PHE A 120 -1.49 -15.73 2.55
CA PHE A 120 -1.30 -15.55 3.98
C PHE A 120 -0.84 -16.90 4.51
N ASP A 121 0.44 -17.02 4.80
CA ASP A 121 0.90 -18.14 5.62
C ASP A 121 -0.01 -18.16 6.86
N LYS A 122 -0.88 -19.18 6.95
CA LYS A 122 -1.67 -19.38 8.15
C LYS A 122 -0.69 -19.45 9.31
N PRO A 123 -1.01 -18.82 10.46
CA PRO A 123 -0.23 -19.03 11.67
C PRO A 123 -0.09 -20.55 11.83
N THR A 124 1.12 -21.05 11.99
CA THR A 124 1.33 -22.45 12.36
C THR A 124 0.64 -22.66 13.70
N ASP A 125 0.06 -23.83 13.94
CA ASP A 125 -0.67 -24.16 15.19
C ASP A 125 0.18 -23.91 16.46
N ASP A 126 1.50 -23.77 16.31
CA ASP A 126 2.45 -23.46 17.38
C ASP A 126 2.65 -21.95 17.66
N GLY A 127 1.90 -21.08 16.98
CA GLY A 127 1.95 -19.61 17.22
C GLY A 127 3.23 -18.92 16.75
N ASP A 128 4.12 -19.63 16.06
CA ASP A 128 5.32 -19.04 15.47
C ASP A 128 4.95 -18.19 14.25
N LEU A 129 5.41 -16.93 14.29
CA LEU A 129 5.32 -16.05 13.13
C LEU A 129 6.14 -16.66 11.99
N PRO A 130 5.62 -16.62 10.75
CA PRO A 130 6.35 -17.18 9.62
C PRO A 130 7.72 -16.52 9.50
N THR A 131 8.77 -17.33 9.58
CA THR A 131 10.18 -16.91 9.43
C THR A 131 10.53 -16.55 7.99
N ARG A 132 9.58 -16.74 7.06
CA ARG A 132 9.76 -16.47 5.63
C ARG A 132 9.69 -14.97 5.35
N ASP A 133 10.58 -14.48 4.49
CA ASP A 133 10.49 -13.10 4.00
C ASP A 133 9.10 -12.90 3.34
N PRO A 134 8.28 -11.97 3.84
CA PRO A 134 6.95 -11.71 3.26
C PRO A 134 7.01 -11.39 1.75
N ALA A 135 8.11 -10.82 1.27
CA ALA A 135 8.30 -10.54 -0.15
C ALA A 135 8.37 -11.84 -0.99
N ALA A 136 8.86 -12.94 -0.43
CA ALA A 136 8.94 -14.20 -1.14
C ALA A 136 7.56 -14.76 -1.51
N SER A 137 6.53 -14.50 -0.71
CA SER A 137 5.16 -14.94 -0.96
C SER A 137 4.54 -14.29 -2.20
N PHE A 138 4.95 -13.06 -2.52
CA PHE A 138 4.45 -12.31 -3.67
C PHE A 138 5.31 -12.47 -4.93
N GLN A 139 6.51 -13.03 -4.79
CA GLN A 139 7.49 -13.04 -5.88
C GLN A 139 7.01 -13.83 -7.09
N ASP A 140 6.39 -14.99 -6.87
CA ASP A 140 5.92 -15.87 -7.95
C ASP A 140 4.78 -15.20 -8.74
N ASP A 141 3.84 -14.57 -8.06
CA ASP A 141 2.73 -13.91 -8.73
C ASP A 141 3.14 -12.61 -9.43
N LEU A 142 4.04 -11.85 -8.82
CA LEU A 142 4.63 -10.69 -9.48
C LEU A 142 5.41 -11.11 -10.73
N GLN A 143 6.12 -12.25 -10.71
CA GLN A 143 6.79 -12.78 -11.90
C GLN A 143 5.81 -13.16 -13.02
N LYS A 144 4.62 -13.70 -12.69
CA LYS A 144 3.56 -13.95 -13.68
C LYS A 144 3.10 -12.66 -14.36
N LEU A 145 3.12 -11.54 -13.63
CA LEU A 145 2.83 -10.20 -14.14
C LEU A 145 4.02 -9.53 -14.84
N GLY A 146 5.18 -10.20 -14.88
CA GLY A 146 6.41 -9.65 -15.43
C GLY A 146 7.04 -8.57 -14.54
N LEU A 147 6.77 -8.63 -13.23
CA LEU A 147 7.28 -7.71 -12.21
C LEU A 147 8.12 -8.48 -11.18
N ARG A 148 8.90 -7.77 -10.39
CA ARG A 148 9.63 -8.32 -9.25
C ARG A 148 9.92 -7.27 -8.19
N LEU A 149 10.10 -7.71 -6.95
CA LEU A 149 10.57 -6.89 -5.85
C LEU A 149 12.08 -7.03 -5.69
N GLU A 150 12.75 -5.90 -5.57
CA GLU A 150 14.18 -5.82 -5.24
C GLU A 150 14.35 -5.09 -3.92
N PRO A 151 15.08 -5.66 -2.94
CA PRO A 151 15.39 -4.95 -1.72
C PRO A 151 16.34 -3.78 -2.01
N PHE A 152 16.08 -2.63 -1.42
CA PHE A 152 16.96 -1.47 -1.47
C PHE A 152 16.84 -0.64 -0.20
N LYS A 153 17.75 0.30 -0.03
CA LYS A 153 17.66 1.28 1.06
C LYS A 153 17.03 2.56 0.55
N ASP A 154 16.03 3.04 1.27
CA ASP A 154 15.34 4.28 0.96
C ASP A 154 15.41 5.24 2.15
N ALA A 155 15.69 6.50 1.86
CA ALA A 155 15.64 7.56 2.87
C ALA A 155 14.19 7.90 3.17
N THR A 156 13.72 7.50 4.33
CA THR A 156 12.34 7.75 4.76
C THR A 156 12.33 8.82 5.84
N GLY A 157 11.46 9.82 5.68
CA GLY A 157 11.25 10.84 6.69
C GLY A 157 10.45 10.30 7.87
N PHE A 158 10.96 10.51 9.07
CA PHE A 158 10.32 10.20 10.33
C PHE A 158 10.00 11.47 11.10
N ILE A 159 9.00 11.35 11.96
CA ILE A 159 8.77 12.33 13.02
C ILE A 159 9.33 11.70 14.30
N ALA A 160 10.39 12.28 14.84
CA ALA A 160 10.93 11.91 16.14
C ALA A 160 10.26 12.76 17.21
N ILE A 161 9.86 12.13 18.29
CA ILE A 161 9.30 12.81 19.46
C ILE A 161 10.46 13.10 20.41
N ASP A 162 10.73 14.40 20.63
CA ASP A 162 11.79 14.86 21.55
C ASP A 162 11.28 14.97 22.98
N HIS A 163 10.01 15.34 23.12
CA HIS A 163 9.40 15.57 24.42
C HIS A 163 7.88 15.39 24.36
N ILE A 164 7.32 14.79 25.41
CA ILE A 164 5.87 14.65 25.61
C ILE A 164 5.59 14.56 27.13
N GLU A 165 4.59 15.28 27.60
CA GLU A 165 4.12 15.24 28.97
C GLU A 165 2.68 14.73 29.05
N ARG A 166 2.28 14.24 30.22
CA ARG A 166 0.87 13.95 30.48
C ARG A 166 0.10 15.27 30.55
N PRO A 167 -1.14 15.33 30.05
CA PRO A 167 -1.93 16.54 30.17
C PRO A 167 -2.13 16.85 31.66
N SER A 168 -2.09 18.13 32.00
CA SER A 168 -2.45 18.59 33.36
C SER A 168 -3.90 18.20 33.65
N GLU A 169 -4.16 17.70 34.84
CA GLU A 169 -5.53 17.48 35.32
C GLU A 169 -6.25 18.84 35.34
N ASN A 170 -7.49 18.84 34.83
CA ASN A 170 -8.37 20.03 34.85
C ASN A 170 -8.92 20.24 36.26
#